data_a64d8be6bccecac1a1eae1ff717bbe2f
#
_entry.id   a64d8be6bccecac1a1eae1ff717bbe2f
#
_cell.length_a   1.000
_cell.length_b   1.000
_cell.length_c   1.000
_cell.angle_alpha   90.00
_cell.angle_beta   90.00
_cell.angle_gamma   90.00
#
_symmetry.space_group_name_H-M   'P 1'
#
loop_
_entity.id
_entity.type
_entity.pdbx_description
1 polymer ?
#
loop_
_entity_poly.entity_id
_entity_poly.type
_entity_poly.pdbx_seq_one_letter_code
_entity_poly.pdbx_strand_id
1 'polypeptide(L)'
;LIKQLTNYRKSIGFELLVFDSLGAFFTLTKMENPRDEIFRLFEAVRRLELTSFFICEMTGENHKQFGEYGVEDYLSDGVIHLVMDRKDDDVQRKLGIIKMRHTRHALGYKPFNWKQDEQRFTVL
;
A
#
# COMPACT_ATOMS: atom_id res chain seq x y z
N LEU A 1 -8.54 -16.48 3.97
CA LEU A 1 -7.42 -15.79 3.32
C LEU A 1 -6.07 -16.27 3.86
N ILE A 2 -5.76 -16.12 5.17
CA ILE A 2 -4.43 -16.44 5.75
C ILE A 2 -4.03 -17.90 5.49
N LYS A 3 -4.92 -18.86 5.71
CA LYS A 3 -4.68 -20.27 5.39
C LYS A 3 -4.35 -20.49 3.91
N GLN A 4 -5.02 -19.80 3.01
CA GLN A 4 -4.77 -19.89 1.58
C GLN A 4 -3.39 -19.33 1.22
N LEU A 5 -3.02 -18.16 1.75
CA LEU A 5 -1.70 -17.59 1.57
C LEU A 5 -0.59 -18.52 2.04
N THR A 6 -0.77 -19.12 3.22
CA THR A 6 0.16 -20.11 3.77
C THR A 6 0.32 -21.33 2.85
N ASN A 7 -0.79 -21.85 2.34
CA ASN A 7 -0.77 -22.99 1.43
C ASN A 7 -0.09 -22.64 0.10
N TYR A 8 -0.41 -21.49 -0.49
CA TYR A 8 0.24 -21.03 -1.72
C TYR A 8 1.74 -20.78 -1.52
N ARG A 9 2.14 -20.16 -0.40
CA ARG A 9 3.57 -19.99 -0.08
C ARG A 9 4.31 -21.31 -0.07
N LYS A 10 3.70 -22.34 0.54
CA LYS A 10 4.29 -23.70 0.60
C LYS A 10 4.31 -24.40 -0.75
N SER A 11 3.29 -24.22 -1.59
CA SER A 11 3.15 -24.98 -2.85
C SER A 11 3.86 -24.33 -4.03
N ILE A 12 3.89 -23.00 -4.10
CA ILE A 12 4.42 -22.24 -5.24
C ILE A 12 5.75 -21.56 -4.90
N GLY A 13 5.98 -21.24 -3.62
CA GLY A 13 7.24 -20.63 -3.18
C GLY A 13 7.38 -19.14 -3.51
N PHE A 14 6.28 -18.38 -3.67
CA PHE A 14 6.33 -16.95 -3.98
C PHE A 14 6.94 -16.13 -2.82
N GLU A 15 7.61 -15.03 -3.15
CA GLU A 15 8.28 -14.14 -2.19
C GLU A 15 7.64 -12.75 -2.15
N LEU A 16 6.89 -12.40 -3.18
CA LEU A 16 6.23 -11.12 -3.33
C LEU A 16 4.71 -11.29 -3.32
N LEU A 17 4.04 -10.51 -2.50
CA LEU A 17 2.59 -10.40 -2.43
C LEU A 17 2.16 -8.97 -2.78
N VAL A 18 1.26 -8.82 -3.73
CA VAL A 18 0.55 -7.56 -3.98
C VAL A 18 -0.92 -7.77 -3.66
N PHE A 19 -1.45 -6.92 -2.78
CA PHE A 19 -2.84 -6.96 -2.34
C PHE A 19 -3.56 -5.66 -2.74
N ASP A 20 -4.37 -5.76 -3.79
CA ASP A 20 -5.09 -4.63 -4.38
C ASP A 20 -6.61 -4.87 -4.34
N SER A 21 -7.35 -4.19 -3.49
CA SER A 21 -6.97 -3.30 -2.38
C SER A 21 -7.54 -3.81 -1.06
N LEU A 22 -7.03 -3.31 0.06
CA LEU A 22 -7.55 -3.66 1.38
C LEU A 22 -9.01 -3.19 1.52
N GLY A 23 -9.34 -1.97 1.11
CA GLY A 23 -10.70 -1.43 1.19
C GLY A 23 -11.72 -2.29 0.44
N ALA A 24 -11.42 -2.67 -0.80
CA ALA A 24 -12.28 -3.56 -1.59
C ALA A 24 -12.49 -4.91 -0.89
N PHE A 25 -11.43 -5.51 -0.36
CA PHE A 25 -11.50 -6.79 0.34
C PHE A 25 -12.41 -6.72 1.57
N PHE A 26 -12.25 -5.71 2.42
CA PHE A 26 -13.05 -5.59 3.64
C PHE A 26 -14.52 -5.26 3.33
N THR A 27 -14.78 -4.46 2.31
CA THR A 27 -16.14 -4.18 1.84
C THR A 27 -16.86 -5.46 1.38
N LEU A 28 -16.17 -6.29 0.60
CA LEU A 28 -16.74 -7.54 0.08
C LEU A 28 -16.95 -8.61 1.15
N THR A 29 -16.09 -8.66 2.15
CA THR A 29 -16.14 -9.68 3.21
C THR A 29 -17.02 -9.30 4.41
N LYS A 30 -17.51 -8.05 4.47
CA LYS A 30 -18.36 -7.51 5.54
C LYS A 30 -17.82 -7.82 6.94
N MET A 31 -16.53 -7.63 7.14
CA MET A 31 -15.88 -7.91 8.42
C MET A 31 -16.32 -6.93 9.50
N GLU A 32 -16.62 -7.45 10.69
CA GLU A 32 -17.09 -6.65 11.83
C GLU A 32 -16.00 -5.74 12.41
N ASN A 33 -14.76 -6.22 12.41
CA ASN A 33 -13.62 -5.45 12.93
C ASN A 33 -12.44 -5.45 11.94
N PRO A 34 -12.45 -4.54 10.94
CA PRO A 34 -11.39 -4.46 9.94
C PRO A 34 -9.99 -4.21 10.53
N ARG A 35 -9.88 -3.44 11.61
CA ARG A 35 -8.58 -3.14 12.25
C ARG A 35 -7.89 -4.38 12.78
N ASP A 36 -8.62 -5.25 13.48
CA ASP A 36 -8.07 -6.50 14.00
C ASP A 36 -7.68 -7.45 12.87
N GLU A 37 -8.47 -7.49 11.82
CA GLU A 37 -8.18 -8.34 10.65
C GLU A 37 -6.95 -7.84 9.87
N ILE A 38 -6.77 -6.52 9.74
CA ILE A 38 -5.56 -5.94 9.16
C ILE A 38 -4.35 -6.34 10.01
N PHE A 39 -4.43 -6.20 11.33
CA PHE A 39 -3.35 -6.61 12.22
C PHE A 39 -2.98 -8.08 12.01
N ARG A 40 -3.97 -8.98 12.00
CA ARG A 40 -3.76 -10.43 11.77
C ARG A 40 -3.16 -10.73 10.41
N LEU A 41 -3.58 -9.99 9.37
CA LEU A 41 -3.05 -10.15 8.02
C LEU A 41 -1.57 -9.73 7.96
N PHE A 42 -1.23 -8.58 8.53
CA PHE A 42 0.17 -8.10 8.58
C PHE A 42 1.06 -9.05 9.36
N GLU A 43 0.60 -9.56 10.52
CA GLU A 43 1.33 -10.58 11.27
C GLU A 43 1.52 -11.87 10.48
N ALA A 44 0.51 -12.30 9.73
CA ALA A 44 0.61 -13.51 8.92
C ALA A 44 1.64 -13.38 7.78
N VAL A 45 1.67 -12.26 7.08
CA VAL A 45 2.65 -12.05 6.00
C VAL A 45 4.07 -11.90 6.53
N ARG A 46 4.25 -11.31 7.73
CA ARG A 46 5.56 -11.27 8.41
C ARG A 46 6.06 -12.67 8.75
N ARG A 47 5.18 -13.53 9.32
CA ARG A 47 5.53 -14.92 9.63
C ARG A 47 5.86 -15.76 8.40
N LEU A 48 5.31 -15.39 7.24
CA LEU A 48 5.61 -16.02 5.96
C LEU A 48 6.87 -15.46 5.29
N GLU A 49 7.48 -14.45 5.89
CA GLU A 49 8.67 -13.74 5.36
C GLU A 49 8.46 -13.23 3.93
N LEU A 50 7.27 -12.66 3.68
CA LEU A 50 6.90 -12.11 2.38
C LEU A 50 7.23 -10.63 2.29
N THR A 51 7.78 -10.22 1.15
CA THR A 51 7.73 -8.81 0.75
C THR A 51 6.31 -8.51 0.27
N SER A 52 5.63 -7.56 0.91
CA SER A 52 4.21 -7.34 0.65
C SER A 52 3.90 -5.89 0.37
N PHE A 53 3.12 -5.65 -0.68
CA PHE A 53 2.54 -4.35 -1.00
C PHE A 53 1.03 -4.42 -0.78
N PHE A 54 0.53 -3.60 0.13
CA PHE A 54 -0.89 -3.41 0.36
C PHE A 54 -1.32 -2.08 -0.21
N ILE A 55 -2.22 -2.12 -1.18
CA ILE A 55 -2.80 -0.92 -1.76
C ILE A 55 -4.00 -0.53 -0.90
N CYS A 56 -3.97 0.73 -0.42
CA CYS A 56 -5.00 1.30 0.41
C CYS A 56 -5.47 2.60 -0.22
N GLU A 57 -6.77 2.78 -0.32
CA GLU A 57 -7.34 4.04 -0.75
C GLU A 57 -7.40 5.01 0.44
N MET A 58 -7.09 6.27 0.18
CA MET A 58 -7.30 7.33 1.16
C MET A 58 -8.68 7.93 0.91
N THR A 59 -9.61 7.69 1.82
CA THR A 59 -10.96 8.22 1.74
C THR A 59 -11.08 9.50 2.55
N GLY A 60 -11.58 10.56 1.90
CA GLY A 60 -12.00 11.79 2.54
C GLY A 60 -10.91 12.86 2.76
N GLU A 61 -11.33 13.94 3.40
CA GLU A 61 -10.52 15.16 3.63
C GLU A 61 -9.45 15.01 4.73
N ASN A 62 -9.36 13.86 5.36
CA ASN A 62 -8.47 13.67 6.51
C ASN A 62 -7.08 13.23 6.05
N HIS A 63 -6.28 14.19 5.59
CA HIS A 63 -4.88 13.98 5.18
C HIS A 63 -3.92 13.56 6.33
N LYS A 64 -4.44 13.29 7.53
CA LYS A 64 -3.62 12.91 8.69
C LYS A 64 -3.42 11.41 8.82
N GLN A 65 -4.15 10.59 8.05
CA GLN A 65 -4.08 9.13 8.10
C GLN A 65 -3.74 8.58 6.71
N PHE A 66 -2.78 7.68 6.65
CA PHE A 66 -2.42 6.97 5.43
C PHE A 66 -3.07 5.58 5.44
N GLY A 67 -4.30 5.52 4.95
CA GLY A 67 -5.15 4.35 4.92
C GLY A 67 -6.58 4.67 5.37
N GLU A 68 -7.49 3.75 5.15
CA GLU A 68 -8.90 3.91 5.44
C GLU A 68 -9.22 3.64 6.93
N TYR A 69 -8.50 2.68 7.53
CA TYR A 69 -8.81 2.17 8.87
C TYR A 69 -7.93 2.78 9.97
N GLY A 70 -6.90 3.55 9.59
CA GLY A 70 -6.02 4.29 10.51
C GLY A 70 -5.08 3.41 11.33
N VAL A 71 -4.75 2.23 10.84
CA VAL A 71 -3.76 1.31 11.43
C VAL A 71 -2.70 0.88 10.42
N GLU A 72 -2.93 1.04 9.15
CA GLU A 72 -2.09 0.55 8.05
C GLU A 72 -0.69 1.16 8.10
N ASP A 73 -0.63 2.45 8.37
CA ASP A 73 0.62 3.20 8.48
C ASP A 73 1.44 2.83 9.73
N TYR A 74 0.80 2.42 10.82
CA TYR A 74 1.49 1.91 12.01
C TYR A 74 2.06 0.51 11.79
N LEU A 75 1.31 -0.35 11.12
CA LEU A 75 1.66 -1.75 10.94
C LEU A 75 2.70 -1.97 9.84
N SER A 76 2.68 -1.14 8.78
CA SER A 76 3.60 -1.25 7.67
C SER A 76 5.04 -0.84 8.03
N ASP A 77 6.02 -1.41 7.35
CA ASP A 77 7.42 -1.02 7.47
C ASP A 77 7.77 0.18 6.58
N GLY A 78 7.01 0.38 5.51
CA GLY A 78 7.09 1.53 4.63
C GLY A 78 5.72 2.04 4.22
N VAL A 79 5.63 3.34 3.95
CA VAL A 79 4.44 3.99 3.39
C VAL A 79 4.87 4.83 2.20
N ILE A 80 4.37 4.46 1.03
CA ILE A 80 4.52 5.20 -0.21
C ILE A 80 3.18 5.84 -0.53
N HIS A 81 3.16 7.15 -0.61
CA HIS A 81 1.95 7.92 -0.90
C HIS A 81 1.96 8.42 -2.33
N LEU A 82 0.93 8.09 -3.08
CA LEU A 82 0.68 8.60 -4.42
C LEU A 82 -0.39 9.67 -4.33
N VAL A 83 -0.08 10.85 -4.87
CA VAL A 83 -0.98 12.01 -4.89
C VAL A 83 -1.29 12.39 -6.32
N MET A 84 -2.53 12.74 -6.57
CA MET A 84 -2.99 13.28 -7.82
C MET A 84 -3.61 14.66 -7.56
N ASP A 85 -2.89 15.71 -7.92
CA ASP A 85 -3.35 17.09 -7.82
C ASP A 85 -3.94 17.54 -9.15
N ARG A 86 -5.14 18.06 -9.13
CA ARG A 86 -5.75 18.73 -10.27
C ARG A 86 -5.45 20.23 -10.16
N LYS A 87 -4.86 20.77 -11.20
CA LYS A 87 -4.60 22.20 -11.33
C LYS A 87 -5.02 22.65 -12.71
N ASP A 88 -6.11 23.43 -12.76
CA ASP A 88 -6.76 23.86 -13.99
C ASP A 88 -7.11 22.65 -14.88
N ASP A 89 -6.58 22.58 -16.10
CA ASP A 89 -6.78 21.47 -17.04
C ASP A 89 -5.71 20.38 -16.95
N ASP A 90 -4.79 20.48 -15.98
CA ASP A 90 -3.68 19.54 -15.82
C ASP A 90 -3.84 18.64 -14.59
N VAL A 91 -3.23 17.46 -14.68
CA VAL A 91 -3.19 16.48 -13.60
C VAL A 91 -1.74 16.13 -13.27
N GLN A 92 -1.30 16.60 -12.12
CA GLN A 92 0.04 16.31 -11.62
C GLN A 92 0.02 15.12 -10.68
N ARG A 93 0.84 14.13 -10.97
CA ARG A 93 1.06 12.97 -10.09
C ARG A 93 2.34 13.14 -9.31
N LYS A 94 2.28 12.87 -8.03
CA LYS A 94 3.43 12.96 -7.13
C LYS A 94 3.54 11.70 -6.30
N LEU A 95 4.76 11.31 -5.98
CA LEU A 95 5.07 10.21 -5.09
C LEU A 95 5.89 10.73 -3.91
N GLY A 96 5.51 10.36 -2.71
CA GLY A 96 6.25 10.65 -1.48
C GLY A 96 6.49 9.38 -0.67
N ILE A 97 7.68 9.23 -0.12
CA ILE A 97 7.96 8.20 0.89
C ILE A 97 7.71 8.83 2.24
N ILE A 98 6.64 8.42 2.90
CA ILE A 98 6.21 8.97 4.18
C ILE A 98 6.96 8.31 5.33
N LYS A 99 7.22 7.02 5.18
CA LYS A 99 7.87 6.18 6.18
C LYS A 99 8.66 5.07 5.49
N MET A 100 9.84 4.77 6.02
CA MET A 100 10.61 3.58 5.67
C MET A 100 11.46 3.19 6.86
N ARG A 101 11.08 2.11 7.55
CA ARG A 101 11.81 1.62 8.71
C ARG A 101 13.19 1.13 8.30
N HIS A 102 14.18 1.38 9.16
CA HIS A 102 15.57 0.95 8.97
C HIS A 102 16.28 1.45 7.71
N THR A 103 15.70 2.42 7.00
CA THR A 103 16.25 2.93 5.73
C THR A 103 16.13 4.45 5.67
N ARG A 104 17.19 5.12 5.23
CA ARG A 104 17.12 6.54 4.87
C ARG A 104 16.37 6.69 3.56
N HIS A 105 15.51 7.67 3.46
CA HIS A 105 14.76 7.97 2.25
C HIS A 105 14.71 9.47 1.97
N ALA A 106 14.43 9.83 0.72
CA ALA A 106 14.22 11.23 0.34
C ALA A 106 12.93 11.76 0.98
N LEU A 107 13.01 13.00 1.47
CA LEU A 107 11.86 13.70 2.02
C LEU A 107 11.11 14.46 0.92
N GLY A 108 9.82 14.69 1.18
CA GLY A 108 8.93 15.43 0.27
C GLY A 108 8.40 14.59 -0.89
N TYR A 109 7.62 15.26 -1.72
CA TYR A 109 7.00 14.65 -2.89
C TYR A 109 7.80 14.94 -4.15
N LYS A 110 7.94 13.93 -4.99
CA LYS A 110 8.59 13.99 -6.29
C LYS A 110 7.57 13.80 -7.41
N PRO A 111 7.71 14.49 -8.55
CA PRO A 111 6.88 14.21 -9.71
C PRO A 111 6.97 12.75 -10.12
N PHE A 112 5.82 12.18 -10.48
CA PHE A 112 5.67 10.78 -10.85
C PHE A 112 4.93 10.72 -12.19
N ASN A 113 5.69 10.55 -13.27
CA ASN A 113 5.18 10.70 -14.63
C ASN A 113 5.35 9.42 -15.45
N TRP A 114 4.37 9.17 -16.33
CA TRP A 114 4.47 8.13 -17.34
C TRP A 114 5.34 8.64 -18.51
N LYS A 115 6.40 7.90 -18.81
CA LYS A 115 7.21 8.12 -20.01
C LYS A 115 6.76 7.18 -21.11
N GLN A 116 6.17 7.74 -22.15
CA GLN A 116 5.58 6.98 -23.24
C GLN A 116 6.60 6.21 -24.07
N ASP A 117 7.76 6.80 -24.32
CA ASP A 117 8.89 6.22 -25.06
C ASP A 117 9.51 5.02 -24.33
N GLU A 118 9.54 5.07 -23.01
CA GLU A 118 10.08 4.01 -22.17
C GLU A 118 9.03 3.03 -21.63
N GLN A 119 7.74 3.30 -21.86
CA GLN A 119 6.59 2.55 -21.33
C GLN A 119 6.68 2.25 -19.83
N ARG A 120 7.13 3.23 -19.04
CA ARG A 120 7.28 3.11 -17.60
C ARG A 120 6.99 4.41 -16.87
N PHE A 121 6.66 4.27 -15.59
CA PHE A 121 6.64 5.40 -14.68
C PHE A 121 8.06 5.75 -14.21
N THR A 122 8.31 7.05 -14.05
CA THR A 122 9.56 7.58 -13.49
C THR A 122 9.26 8.58 -12.38
N VAL A 123 10.08 8.56 -11.36
CA VAL A 123 10.13 9.57 -10.30
C VAL A 123 11.27 10.53 -10.64
N LEU A 124 10.99 11.84 -10.69
CA LEU A 124 11.94 12.89 -11.07
C LEU A 124 12.58 13.57 -9.86
#